data_d7f4beed6dd11fccee3d15ee4aacd950
#
_entry.id   d7f4beed6dd11fccee3d15ee4aacd950
#
_cell.length_a   1.000
_cell.length_b   1.000
_cell.length_c   1.000
_cell.angle_alpha   90.00
_cell.angle_beta   90.00
_cell.angle_gamma   90.00
#
_symmetry.space_group_name_H-M   'P 1'
#
loop_
_entity.id
_entity.type
_entity.pdbx_description
1 polymer ?
#
loop_
_entity_poly.entity_id
_entity_poly.type
_entity_poly.pdbx_seq_one_letter_code
_entity_poly.pdbx_strand_id
1 'polypeptide(L)'
;MAATLISAVACGGAPPFSGIECGTADERLESSYDASGRECVWNAYERGNAARWTLRSYTIEGDPIPTTLLIQPAGGIGLVVTRDTSADKFGGVGNQRVFTYRCSTMTKMPRRDDISRYSFILTNCTGDGPSTSVP
;
A
#
# COMPACT_ATOMS: atom_id res chain seq x y z
N MET A 1 37.25 13.64 41.55
CA MET A 1 35.83 13.56 41.24
C MET A 1 35.71 13.29 39.76
N ALA A 2 35.33 12.07 39.37
CA ALA A 2 35.17 11.69 37.97
C ALA A 2 33.69 11.78 37.61
N ALA A 3 33.34 12.60 36.61
CA ALA A 3 31.99 12.74 36.10
C ALA A 3 31.77 11.69 35.00
N THR A 4 30.87 10.74 35.25
CA THR A 4 30.47 9.74 34.30
C THR A 4 29.38 10.33 33.39
N LEU A 5 29.71 10.55 32.11
CA LEU A 5 28.75 10.93 31.08
C LEU A 5 27.92 9.69 30.67
N ILE A 6 26.67 9.69 31.02
CA ILE A 6 25.69 8.70 30.54
C ILE A 6 25.22 9.14 29.15
N SER A 7 25.69 8.48 28.11
CA SER A 7 25.17 8.66 26.75
C SER A 7 23.80 7.97 26.63
N ALA A 8 22.74 8.75 26.51
CA ALA A 8 21.41 8.25 26.19
C ALA A 8 21.40 7.81 24.72
N VAL A 9 21.31 6.50 24.50
CA VAL A 9 21.03 5.94 23.16
C VAL A 9 19.58 6.24 22.85
N ALA A 10 19.33 7.21 21.98
CA ALA A 10 18.01 7.45 21.42
C ALA A 10 17.64 6.24 20.53
N CYS A 11 16.63 5.47 20.92
CA CYS A 11 15.99 4.50 20.05
C CYS A 11 15.38 5.27 18.87
N GLY A 12 16.08 5.27 17.73
CA GLY A 12 15.63 5.90 16.49
C GLY A 12 14.48 5.12 15.90
N GLY A 13 13.25 5.42 16.31
CA GLY A 13 12.06 5.04 15.55
C GLY A 13 12.08 5.71 14.18
N ALA A 14 11.60 5.02 13.14
CA ALA A 14 11.43 5.64 11.83
C ALA A 14 10.60 6.92 11.96
N PRO A 15 10.93 8.00 11.24
CA PRO A 15 10.15 9.23 11.33
C PRO A 15 8.70 8.97 10.93
N PRO A 16 7.72 9.64 11.55
CA PRO A 16 6.32 9.48 11.20
C PRO A 16 6.09 9.86 9.73
N PHE A 17 5.16 9.18 9.07
CA PHE A 17 4.77 9.52 7.70
C PHE A 17 4.23 10.96 7.65
N SER A 18 4.76 11.78 6.74
CA SER A 18 4.42 13.20 6.60
C SER A 18 3.71 13.49 5.27
N GLY A 19 2.74 12.67 4.90
CA GLY A 19 1.95 12.83 3.69
C GLY A 19 0.45 12.83 3.98
N ILE A 20 -0.33 12.75 2.91
CA ILE A 20 -1.78 12.66 2.98
C ILE A 20 -2.17 11.24 3.38
N GLU A 21 -2.91 11.10 4.47
CA GLU A 21 -3.50 9.84 4.88
C GLU A 21 -4.85 9.67 4.20
N CYS A 22 -4.91 8.76 3.24
CA CYS A 22 -6.15 8.43 2.51
C CYS A 22 -7.00 7.37 3.22
N GLY A 23 -6.59 6.96 4.41
CA GLY A 23 -7.33 6.06 5.27
C GLY A 23 -7.04 4.58 5.06
N THR A 24 -7.88 3.77 5.69
CA THR A 24 -7.85 2.31 5.60
C THR A 24 -9.25 1.83 5.22
N ALA A 25 -9.33 1.05 4.16
CA ALA A 25 -10.55 0.40 3.71
C ALA A 25 -10.55 -1.08 4.10
N ASP A 26 -11.72 -1.62 4.43
CA ASP A 26 -11.94 -3.04 4.65
C ASP A 26 -12.98 -3.53 3.63
N GLU A 27 -12.51 -4.15 2.55
CA GLU A 27 -13.35 -4.60 1.45
C GLU A 27 -13.61 -6.11 1.52
N ARG A 28 -14.35 -6.50 2.54
CA ARG A 28 -14.77 -7.89 2.72
C ARG A 28 -15.87 -8.32 1.77
N LEU A 29 -16.74 -7.39 1.37
CA LEU A 29 -17.87 -7.63 0.47
C LEU A 29 -17.79 -6.66 -0.71
N GLU A 30 -18.37 -7.03 -1.84
CA GLU A 30 -18.44 -6.15 -3.02
C GLU A 30 -19.10 -4.79 -2.76
N SER A 31 -20.00 -4.72 -1.76
CA SER A 31 -20.65 -3.49 -1.32
C SER A 31 -19.75 -2.53 -0.57
N SER A 32 -18.56 -2.95 -0.17
CA SER A 32 -17.63 -2.16 0.66
C SER A 32 -16.54 -1.44 -0.13
N TYR A 33 -16.75 -1.20 -1.42
CA TYR A 33 -15.82 -0.47 -2.27
C TYR A 33 -15.52 0.94 -1.73
N ASP A 34 -14.26 1.21 -1.42
CA ASP A 34 -13.80 2.51 -0.90
C ASP A 34 -13.51 3.49 -2.04
N ALA A 35 -14.54 4.20 -2.49
CA ALA A 35 -14.39 5.24 -3.51
C ALA A 35 -13.58 6.43 -2.99
N SER A 36 -13.77 6.82 -1.73
CA SER A 36 -13.12 8.01 -1.16
C SER A 36 -11.61 7.84 -0.98
N GLY A 37 -11.17 6.70 -0.48
CA GLY A 37 -9.74 6.40 -0.34
C GLY A 37 -9.04 6.30 -1.70
N ARG A 38 -9.69 5.68 -2.68
CA ARG A 38 -9.17 5.62 -4.07
C ARG A 38 -9.05 6.99 -4.70
N GLU A 39 -10.06 7.83 -4.57
CA GLU A 39 -10.02 9.19 -5.11
C GLU A 39 -8.97 10.06 -4.42
N CYS A 40 -8.83 9.92 -3.10
CA CYS A 40 -7.78 10.60 -2.34
C CYS A 40 -6.38 10.25 -2.86
N VAL A 41 -6.08 8.97 -3.01
CA VAL A 41 -4.76 8.51 -3.46
C VAL A 41 -4.51 8.87 -4.92
N TRP A 42 -5.53 8.82 -5.77
CA TRP A 42 -5.43 9.22 -7.17
C TRP A 42 -5.11 10.71 -7.30
N ASN A 43 -5.85 11.56 -6.59
CA ASN A 43 -5.60 13.01 -6.58
C ASN A 43 -4.22 13.38 -6.05
N ALA A 44 -3.73 12.66 -5.05
CA ALA A 44 -2.36 12.83 -4.56
C ALA A 44 -1.33 12.46 -5.62
N TYR A 45 -1.54 11.35 -6.32
CA TYR A 45 -0.68 10.90 -7.42
C TYR A 45 -0.60 11.93 -8.55
N GLU A 46 -1.74 12.41 -9.03
CA GLU A 46 -1.79 13.41 -10.12
C GLU A 46 -1.11 14.74 -9.74
N ARG A 47 -1.16 15.11 -8.47
CA ARG A 47 -0.55 16.35 -7.95
C ARG A 47 0.90 16.18 -7.51
N GLY A 48 1.43 14.97 -7.54
CA GLY A 48 2.77 14.67 -7.06
C GLY A 48 2.94 14.83 -5.54
N ASN A 49 1.89 14.60 -4.76
CA ASN A 49 1.91 14.67 -3.31
C ASN A 49 2.18 13.30 -2.68
N ALA A 50 2.89 13.30 -1.54
CA ALA A 50 3.02 12.09 -0.73
C ALA A 50 1.66 11.68 -0.17
N ALA A 51 1.32 10.39 -0.30
CA ALA A 51 0.07 9.86 0.24
C ALA A 51 0.21 8.39 0.62
N ARG A 52 -0.63 7.95 1.55
CA ARG A 52 -0.72 6.56 1.98
C ARG A 52 -2.18 6.12 2.05
N TRP A 53 -2.45 4.94 1.50
CA TRP A 53 -3.75 4.30 1.56
C TRP A 53 -3.57 2.80 1.83
N THR A 54 -4.37 2.23 2.70
CA THR A 54 -4.35 0.81 3.02
C THR A 54 -5.68 0.18 2.67
N LEU A 55 -5.64 -0.90 1.90
CA LEU A 55 -6.79 -1.71 1.55
C LEU A 55 -6.62 -3.10 2.17
N ARG A 56 -7.62 -3.55 2.91
CA ARG A 56 -7.73 -4.94 3.35
C ARG A 56 -8.73 -5.67 2.48
N SER A 57 -8.22 -6.51 1.60
CA SER A 57 -9.02 -7.47 0.83
C SER A 57 -8.97 -8.84 1.52
N TYR A 58 -9.69 -9.82 0.98
CA TYR A 58 -9.78 -11.16 1.57
C TYR A 58 -9.65 -12.22 0.50
N THR A 59 -9.07 -13.38 0.85
CA THR A 59 -9.14 -14.60 0.05
C THR A 59 -10.58 -15.13 0.03
N ILE A 60 -10.83 -16.11 -0.83
CA ILE A 60 -12.14 -16.79 -0.88
C ILE A 60 -12.47 -17.46 0.46
N GLU A 61 -11.45 -17.94 1.17
CA GLU A 61 -11.56 -18.57 2.49
C GLU A 61 -11.72 -17.54 3.64
N GLY A 62 -11.57 -16.27 3.34
CA GLY A 62 -11.75 -15.18 4.30
C GLY A 62 -10.47 -14.75 5.02
N ASP A 63 -9.30 -15.18 4.58
CA ASP A 63 -8.03 -14.73 5.14
C ASP A 63 -7.72 -13.29 4.68
N PRO A 64 -7.35 -12.36 5.58
CA PRO A 64 -7.10 -10.97 5.23
C PRO A 64 -5.79 -10.78 4.47
N ILE A 65 -5.84 -9.95 3.44
CA ILE A 65 -4.70 -9.56 2.61
C ILE A 65 -4.57 -8.03 2.63
N PRO A 66 -3.90 -7.46 3.63
CA PRO A 66 -3.62 -6.04 3.67
C PRO A 66 -2.69 -5.62 2.53
N THR A 67 -3.06 -4.57 1.82
CA THR A 67 -2.24 -3.95 0.78
C THR A 67 -2.11 -2.46 1.08
N THR A 68 -0.90 -1.96 1.22
CA THR A 68 -0.62 -0.53 1.42
C THR A 68 -0.01 0.04 0.15
N LEU A 69 -0.61 1.10 -0.37
CA LEU A 69 -0.08 1.91 -1.44
C LEU A 69 0.48 3.21 -0.86
N LEU A 70 1.76 3.43 -1.09
CA LEU A 70 2.48 4.62 -0.66
C LEU A 70 2.99 5.40 -1.87
N ILE A 71 2.62 6.67 -1.98
CA ILE A 71 3.14 7.59 -2.97
C ILE A 71 4.28 8.40 -2.34
N GLN A 72 5.46 8.35 -2.96
CA GLN A 72 6.65 9.07 -2.53
C GLN A 72 7.15 9.95 -3.67
N PRO A 73 6.91 11.28 -3.63
CA PRO A 73 7.29 12.17 -4.74
C PRO A 73 8.76 12.59 -4.72
N ALA A 74 9.50 12.32 -3.65
CA ALA A 74 10.90 12.75 -3.51
C ALA A 74 11.81 12.05 -4.52
N GLY A 75 12.41 12.82 -5.45
CA GLY A 75 13.32 12.31 -6.49
C GLY A 75 12.62 11.69 -7.70
N GLY A 76 11.34 11.92 -7.86
CA GLY A 76 10.45 11.35 -8.87
C GLY A 76 9.27 10.65 -8.21
N ILE A 77 8.18 10.45 -8.96
CA ILE A 77 7.03 9.72 -8.41
C ILE A 77 7.42 8.27 -8.22
N GLY A 78 7.57 7.86 -6.97
CA GLY A 78 7.74 6.48 -6.56
C GLY A 78 6.43 5.95 -5.97
N LEU A 79 5.97 4.82 -6.47
CA LEU A 79 4.85 4.07 -5.91
C LEU A 79 5.41 2.85 -5.20
N VAL A 80 5.19 2.74 -3.90
CA VAL A 80 5.59 1.57 -3.12
C VAL A 80 4.34 0.82 -2.71
N VAL A 81 4.23 -0.42 -3.13
CA VAL A 81 3.14 -1.31 -2.74
C VAL A 81 3.70 -2.36 -1.81
N THR A 82 3.08 -2.48 -0.65
CA THR A 82 3.36 -3.56 0.30
C THR A 82 2.10 -4.41 0.43
N ARG A 83 2.20 -5.69 0.12
CA ARG A 83 1.11 -6.65 0.21
C ARG A 83 1.48 -7.75 1.20
N ASP A 84 0.68 -7.92 2.22
CA ASP A 84 0.90 -8.93 3.25
C ASP A 84 -0.03 -10.12 3.04
N THR A 85 0.54 -11.25 2.63
CA THR A 85 -0.16 -12.52 2.44
C THR A 85 0.18 -13.53 3.52
N SER A 86 0.81 -13.11 4.62
CA SER A 86 1.23 -14.02 5.68
C SER A 86 0.06 -14.74 6.37
N ALA A 87 -1.13 -14.15 6.34
CA ALA A 87 -2.35 -14.75 6.89
C ALA A 87 -3.07 -15.71 5.93
N ASP A 88 -2.68 -15.78 4.64
CA ASP A 88 -3.27 -16.67 3.65
C ASP A 88 -2.84 -18.13 3.92
N LYS A 89 -3.72 -18.88 4.57
CA LYS A 89 -3.44 -20.28 4.98
C LYS A 89 -3.32 -21.25 3.80
N PHE A 90 -3.90 -20.88 2.67
CA PHE A 90 -3.96 -21.70 1.46
C PHE A 90 -3.01 -21.21 0.37
N GLY A 91 -2.38 -20.06 0.57
CA GLY A 91 -1.30 -19.57 -0.29
C GLY A 91 -0.12 -20.53 -0.25
N GLY A 92 0.24 -21.13 -1.36
CA GLY A 92 1.30 -22.16 -1.42
C GLY A 92 2.61 -21.76 -0.72
N VAL A 93 3.46 -22.72 -0.49
CA VAL A 93 4.77 -22.55 0.18
C VAL A 93 5.56 -21.41 -0.47
N GLY A 94 6.01 -20.44 0.33
CA GLY A 94 6.72 -19.24 -0.13
C GLY A 94 5.83 -18.04 -0.47
N ASN A 95 4.50 -18.21 -0.48
CA ASN A 95 3.56 -17.12 -0.71
C ASN A 95 3.01 -16.48 0.57
N GLN A 96 3.24 -17.10 1.73
CA GLN A 96 2.83 -16.57 3.03
C GLN A 96 3.88 -15.58 3.57
N ARG A 97 3.94 -14.39 2.98
CA ARG A 97 4.94 -13.37 3.35
C ARG A 97 4.49 -11.97 2.96
N VAL A 98 5.27 -10.99 3.34
CA VAL A 98 5.12 -9.62 2.86
C VAL A 98 5.86 -9.45 1.54
N PHE A 99 5.15 -8.97 0.52
CA PHE A 99 5.72 -8.59 -0.76
C PHE A 99 5.82 -7.07 -0.85
N THR A 100 6.91 -6.58 -1.43
CA THR A 100 7.10 -5.14 -1.68
C THR A 100 7.55 -4.92 -3.12
N TYR A 101 6.85 -4.03 -3.82
CA TYR A 101 7.22 -3.59 -5.17
C TYR A 101 7.38 -2.08 -5.19
N ARG A 102 8.23 -1.61 -6.13
CA ARG A 102 8.36 -0.21 -6.46
C ARG A 102 7.99 -0.03 -7.92
N CYS A 103 7.02 0.85 -8.18
CA CYS A 103 6.53 1.14 -9.53
C CYS A 103 6.68 2.63 -9.83
N SER A 104 6.68 3.01 -11.11
CA SER A 104 6.84 4.41 -11.51
C SER A 104 5.54 5.05 -12.00
N THR A 105 4.58 4.26 -12.45
CA THR A 105 3.32 4.81 -12.99
C THR A 105 2.11 4.05 -12.46
N MET A 106 0.99 4.77 -12.41
CA MET A 106 -0.31 4.25 -11.98
C MET A 106 -1.40 4.75 -12.93
N THR A 107 -2.32 3.87 -13.29
CA THR A 107 -3.50 4.20 -14.11
C THR A 107 -4.76 3.63 -13.48
N LYS A 108 -5.91 4.25 -13.75
CA LYS A 108 -7.22 3.71 -13.39
C LYS A 108 -7.67 2.70 -14.43
N MET A 109 -8.13 1.55 -14.01
CA MET A 109 -8.79 0.56 -14.86
C MET A 109 -10.23 0.34 -14.37
N PRO A 110 -11.24 0.73 -15.17
CA PRO A 110 -12.63 0.49 -14.81
C PRO A 110 -12.90 -1.00 -14.59
N ARG A 111 -13.75 -1.31 -13.62
CA ARG A 111 -14.18 -2.68 -13.38
C ARG A 111 -15.21 -3.10 -14.43
N ARG A 112 -15.21 -4.38 -14.79
CA ARG A 112 -16.13 -4.90 -15.82
C ARG A 112 -17.59 -4.97 -15.33
N ASP A 113 -17.77 -5.22 -14.06
CA ASP A 113 -19.06 -5.34 -13.38
C ASP A 113 -19.71 -3.99 -13.07
N ASP A 114 -18.88 -2.95 -12.87
CA ASP A 114 -19.34 -1.59 -12.58
C ASP A 114 -18.29 -0.58 -13.04
N ILE A 115 -18.56 0.12 -14.13
CA ILE A 115 -17.65 1.09 -14.74
C ILE A 115 -17.42 2.35 -13.87
N SER A 116 -18.28 2.58 -12.86
CA SER A 116 -18.07 3.65 -11.88
C SER A 116 -17.00 3.29 -10.84
N ARG A 117 -16.65 2.01 -10.76
CA ARG A 117 -15.59 1.48 -9.89
C ARG A 117 -14.33 1.21 -10.71
N TYR A 118 -13.19 1.32 -10.08
CA TYR A 118 -11.91 1.06 -10.73
C TYR A 118 -10.89 0.44 -9.77
N SER A 119 -9.92 -0.22 -10.37
CA SER A 119 -8.70 -0.68 -9.72
C SER A 119 -7.52 0.14 -10.22
N PHE A 120 -6.42 0.15 -9.49
CA PHE A 120 -5.18 0.75 -9.96
C PHE A 120 -4.32 -0.30 -10.65
N ILE A 121 -3.81 0.04 -11.83
CA ILE A 121 -2.76 -0.71 -12.51
C ILE A 121 -1.45 0.06 -12.38
N LEU A 122 -0.45 -0.58 -11.83
CA LEU A 122 0.89 -0.03 -11.66
C LEU A 122 1.82 -0.65 -12.70
N THR A 123 2.69 0.17 -13.27
CA THR A 123 3.64 -0.28 -14.31
C THR A 123 5.07 0.15 -14.00
N ASN A 124 6.01 -0.44 -14.73
CA ASN A 124 7.45 -0.29 -14.50
C ASN A 124 7.82 -0.62 -13.05
N CYS A 125 7.40 -1.81 -12.62
CA CYS A 125 7.60 -2.29 -11.27
C CYS A 125 8.87 -3.13 -11.14
N THR A 126 9.55 -2.97 -10.00
CA THR A 126 10.65 -3.81 -9.54
C THR A 126 10.36 -4.30 -8.13
N GLY A 127 10.84 -5.50 -7.76
CA GLY A 127 10.70 -6.06 -6.40
C GLY A 127 10.12 -7.47 -6.40
N ASP A 128 9.59 -7.88 -5.24
CA ASP A 128 9.38 -9.27 -4.86
C ASP A 128 8.08 -9.91 -5.35
N GLY A 129 7.36 -9.37 -6.23
CA GLY A 129 6.07 -9.99 -6.51
C GLY A 129 5.56 -9.87 -7.93
N PRO A 130 4.65 -10.76 -8.31
CA PRO A 130 4.10 -10.79 -9.66
C PRO A 130 2.96 -9.79 -9.87
N SER A 131 2.40 -9.20 -8.81
CA SER A 131 1.19 -8.38 -8.94
C SER A 131 1.50 -6.91 -9.12
N THR A 132 0.95 -6.35 -10.18
CA THR A 132 1.02 -4.93 -10.51
C THR A 132 -0.32 -4.22 -10.34
N SER A 133 -1.32 -4.89 -9.77
CA SER A 133 -2.65 -4.32 -9.54
C SER A 133 -2.96 -4.13 -8.06
N VAL A 134 -3.57 -3.00 -7.75
CA VAL A 134 -4.20 -2.75 -6.46
C VAL A 134 -5.70 -2.70 -6.73
N PRO A 135 -6.49 -3.62 -6.14
CA PRO A 135 -7.92 -3.79 -6.40
C PRO A 135 -8.75 -2.53 -6.17
#